data_94850f96ff9b648761f6e4bc70f8efa7
#
_entry.id   94850f96ff9b648761f6e4bc70f8efa7
#
_cell.length_a   1.000
_cell.length_b   1.000
_cell.length_c   1.000
_cell.angle_alpha   90.00
_cell.angle_beta   90.00
_cell.angle_gamma   90.00
#
_symmetry.space_group_name_H-M   'P 1'
#
loop_
_entity.id
_entity.type
_entity.pdbx_description
1 polymer ?
#
loop_
_entity_poly.entity_id
_entity_poly.type
_entity_poly.pdbx_seq_one_letter_code
_entity_poly.pdbx_strand_id
1 'polypeptide(L)'
;MTVTGLANLAIKVSDLDSAIAFYQGMGSNVHNRMEWAGGERVDVTLGPLEITLFTRALYEDEVALDPDCFLHPALFTDDLDRQLEGHVVVWGPAEVTGPFGRRRIAFVNAPGNIRLEFMEQLDDPKAQDP
;
A
#
# COMPACT_ATOMS: atom_id res chain seq x y z
N MET A 1 1.82 16.29 -14.20
CA MET A 1 2.64 15.31 -13.45
C MET A 1 2.55 15.66 -11.99
N THR A 2 1.77 14.93 -11.25
CA THR A 2 1.67 15.31 -9.85
C THR A 2 1.24 14.16 -8.97
N VAL A 3 1.75 14.20 -7.75
CA VAL A 3 1.15 13.50 -6.63
C VAL A 3 -0.15 14.21 -6.29
N THR A 4 -1.24 13.45 -6.25
CA THR A 4 -2.59 13.99 -6.01
C THR A 4 -3.06 13.77 -4.58
N GLY A 5 -2.41 12.91 -3.80
CA GLY A 5 -2.77 12.68 -2.41
C GLY A 5 -2.06 11.49 -1.80
N LEU A 6 -2.29 11.32 -0.51
CA LEU A 6 -1.83 10.15 0.24
C LEU A 6 -2.87 9.04 0.08
N ALA A 7 -2.42 7.86 -0.34
CA ALA A 7 -3.30 6.71 -0.47
C ALA A 7 -3.41 5.96 0.85
N ASN A 8 -2.28 5.54 1.41
CA ASN A 8 -2.24 4.85 2.69
C ASN A 8 -0.83 4.87 3.28
N LEU A 9 -0.76 4.47 4.54
CA LEU A 9 0.49 4.14 5.21
C LEU A 9 0.55 2.62 5.33
N ALA A 10 1.63 2.02 4.86
CA ALA A 10 1.81 0.58 4.87
C ALA A 10 2.71 0.17 6.03
N ILE A 11 2.26 -0.80 6.81
CA ILE A 11 2.96 -1.30 7.99
C ILE A 11 3.03 -2.81 7.92
N LYS A 12 4.21 -3.38 8.18
CA LYS A 12 4.38 -4.83 8.25
C LYS A 12 4.25 -5.27 9.70
N VAL A 13 3.44 -6.31 9.93
CA VAL A 13 3.22 -6.89 11.25
C VAL A 13 3.35 -8.41 11.16
N SER A 14 3.93 -9.02 12.17
CA SER A 14 4.07 -10.48 12.24
C SER A 14 2.78 -11.14 12.73
N ASP A 15 2.02 -10.47 13.59
CA ASP A 15 0.75 -10.96 14.13
C ASP A 15 -0.38 -10.01 13.71
N LEU A 16 -1.05 -10.39 12.64
CA LEU A 16 -2.09 -9.55 12.05
C LEU A 16 -3.27 -9.35 13.00
N ASP A 17 -3.71 -10.41 13.69
CA ASP A 17 -4.85 -10.32 14.57
C ASP A 17 -4.60 -9.40 15.76
N SER A 18 -3.40 -9.46 16.35
CA SER A 18 -3.02 -8.55 17.43
C SER A 18 -2.96 -7.10 16.96
N ALA A 19 -2.44 -6.86 15.77
CA ALA A 19 -2.38 -5.51 15.20
C ALA A 19 -3.78 -4.97 14.94
N ILE A 20 -4.67 -5.79 14.37
CA ILE A 20 -6.07 -5.41 14.14
C ILE A 20 -6.72 -5.01 15.46
N ALA A 21 -6.56 -5.82 16.51
CA ALA A 21 -7.16 -5.55 17.81
C ALA A 21 -6.65 -4.21 18.40
N PHE A 22 -5.38 -3.92 18.22
CA PHE A 22 -4.79 -2.66 18.67
C PHE A 22 -5.49 -1.46 18.01
N TYR A 23 -5.63 -1.48 16.69
CA TYR A 23 -6.26 -0.36 15.98
C TYR A 23 -7.76 -0.29 16.24
N GLN A 24 -8.43 -1.44 16.41
CA GLN A 24 -9.85 -1.44 16.80
C GLN A 24 -10.04 -0.78 18.17
N GLY A 25 -9.10 -0.96 19.09
CA GLY A 25 -9.13 -0.30 20.40
C GLY A 25 -9.06 1.23 20.29
N MET A 26 -8.56 1.75 19.17
CA MET A 26 -8.50 3.19 18.87
C MET A 26 -9.75 3.68 18.11
N GLY A 27 -10.69 2.79 17.83
CA GLY A 27 -11.91 3.15 17.11
C GLY A 27 -11.82 2.99 15.60
N SER A 28 -10.85 2.22 15.10
CA SER A 28 -10.74 2.00 13.65
C SER A 28 -11.83 1.09 13.11
N ASN A 29 -12.15 1.28 11.82
CA ASN A 29 -12.91 0.32 11.05
C ASN A 29 -11.93 -0.61 10.33
N VAL A 30 -12.26 -1.90 10.29
CA VAL A 30 -11.42 -2.94 9.69
C VAL A 30 -12.17 -3.52 8.49
N HIS A 31 -11.49 -3.57 7.33
CA HIS A 31 -12.11 -4.06 6.10
C HIS A 31 -11.07 -4.59 5.12
N ASN A 32 -11.54 -5.30 4.10
CA ASN A 32 -10.70 -5.79 2.99
C ASN A 32 -9.56 -6.70 3.44
N ARG A 33 -9.81 -7.60 4.40
CA ARG A 33 -8.81 -8.61 4.75
C ARG A 33 -8.75 -9.65 3.63
N MET A 34 -7.55 -9.91 3.12
CA MET A 34 -7.36 -10.76 1.95
C MET A 34 -5.94 -11.30 1.86
N GLU A 35 -5.75 -12.32 1.05
CA GLU A 35 -4.42 -12.80 0.70
C GLU A 35 -3.70 -11.77 -0.17
N TRP A 36 -2.41 -11.61 0.04
CA TRP A 36 -1.62 -10.63 -0.68
C TRP A 36 -0.13 -10.97 -0.62
N ALA A 37 0.51 -11.03 -1.78
CA ALA A 37 1.97 -11.19 -1.88
C ALA A 37 2.51 -12.43 -1.14
N GLY A 38 1.74 -13.50 -1.08
CA GLY A 38 2.12 -14.70 -0.33
C GLY A 38 1.86 -14.63 1.16
N GLY A 39 1.22 -13.57 1.62
CA GLY A 39 0.80 -13.38 3.01
C GLY A 39 -0.61 -12.84 3.05
N GLU A 40 -0.87 -11.92 3.97
CA GLU A 40 -2.18 -11.29 4.12
C GLU A 40 -2.05 -9.77 4.21
N ARG A 41 -3.15 -9.10 3.85
CA ARG A 41 -3.30 -7.67 4.11
C ARG A 41 -4.68 -7.39 4.68
N VAL A 42 -4.80 -6.26 5.37
CA VAL A 42 -6.07 -5.74 5.85
C VAL A 42 -5.98 -4.22 5.92
N ASP A 43 -7.09 -3.56 5.60
CA ASP A 43 -7.19 -2.11 5.73
C ASP A 43 -7.80 -1.75 7.07
N VAL A 44 -7.20 -0.79 7.76
CA VAL A 44 -7.75 -0.21 8.99
C VAL A 44 -7.85 1.30 8.81
N THR A 45 -9.04 1.83 9.04
CA THR A 45 -9.32 3.25 8.81
C THR A 45 -9.55 3.94 10.15
N LEU A 46 -8.75 5.00 10.41
CA LEU A 46 -8.86 5.84 11.61
C LEU A 46 -9.23 7.25 11.16
N GLY A 47 -10.53 7.59 11.23
CA GLY A 47 -10.99 8.87 10.69
C GLY A 47 -10.65 8.97 9.22
N PRO A 48 -9.93 10.02 8.78
CA PRO A 48 -9.52 10.16 7.38
C PRO A 48 -8.25 9.38 7.03
N LEU A 49 -7.60 8.74 8.01
CA LEU A 49 -6.32 8.07 7.80
C LEU A 49 -6.53 6.63 7.36
N GLU A 50 -5.93 6.27 6.24
CA GLU A 50 -5.91 4.91 5.73
C GLU A 50 -4.59 4.23 6.09
N ILE A 51 -4.66 3.11 6.81
CA ILE A 51 -3.51 2.29 7.15
C ILE A 51 -3.74 0.91 6.56
N THR A 52 -2.74 0.34 5.89
CA THR A 52 -2.80 -1.05 5.44
C THR A 52 -1.76 -1.86 6.19
N LEU A 53 -2.21 -2.92 6.84
CA LEU A 53 -1.34 -3.85 7.54
C LEU A 53 -1.05 -5.03 6.63
N PHE A 54 0.23 -5.41 6.55
CA PHE A 54 0.70 -6.52 5.72
C PHE A 54 1.50 -7.49 6.57
N THR A 55 1.38 -8.78 6.31
CA THR A 55 2.33 -9.74 6.87
C THR A 55 3.54 -9.90 5.95
N ARG A 56 3.40 -9.51 4.67
CA ARG A 56 4.47 -9.59 3.68
C ARG A 56 4.34 -8.47 2.66
N ALA A 57 5.44 -7.78 2.39
CA ALA A 57 5.48 -6.70 1.39
C ALA A 57 5.63 -7.28 -0.02
N LEU A 58 5.14 -6.53 -1.03
CA LEU A 58 5.33 -6.92 -2.44
C LEU A 58 6.81 -6.98 -2.81
N TYR A 59 7.62 -6.12 -2.23
CA TYR A 59 9.06 -6.08 -2.49
C TYR A 59 9.90 -6.85 -1.45
N GLU A 60 9.29 -7.80 -0.76
CA GLU A 60 9.93 -8.57 0.33
C GLU A 60 11.24 -9.22 -0.11
N ASP A 61 11.31 -9.68 -1.35
CA ASP A 61 12.48 -10.38 -1.86
C ASP A 61 13.59 -9.44 -2.30
N GLU A 62 13.29 -8.16 -2.50
CA GLU A 62 14.25 -7.15 -2.96
C GLU A 62 14.87 -6.35 -1.83
N VAL A 63 14.25 -6.36 -0.66
CA VAL A 63 14.65 -5.52 0.47
C VAL A 63 14.61 -6.33 1.76
N ALA A 64 15.69 -6.29 2.53
CA ALA A 64 15.69 -6.92 3.86
C ALA A 64 14.79 -6.10 4.80
N LEU A 65 13.81 -6.77 5.40
CA LEU A 65 12.84 -6.15 6.29
C LEU A 65 12.80 -6.85 7.63
N ASP A 66 12.63 -6.08 8.69
CA ASP A 66 12.30 -6.63 10.01
C ASP A 66 10.89 -7.23 9.97
N PRO A 67 10.58 -8.20 10.84
CA PRO A 67 9.24 -8.81 10.86
C PRO A 67 8.12 -7.82 11.18
N ASP A 68 8.43 -6.77 11.92
CA ASP A 68 7.49 -5.71 12.30
C ASP A 68 8.16 -4.37 12.01
N CYS A 69 7.65 -3.62 11.05
CA CYS A 69 8.25 -2.33 10.68
C CYS A 69 7.28 -1.48 9.86
N PHE A 70 7.55 -0.18 9.86
CA PHE A 70 6.91 0.71 8.88
C PHE A 70 7.48 0.38 7.50
N LEU A 71 6.59 0.20 6.52
CA LEU A 71 7.02 -0.12 5.16
C LEU A 71 7.23 1.11 4.30
N HIS A 72 6.15 1.85 4.04
CA HIS A 72 6.21 2.98 3.12
C HIS A 72 4.91 3.78 3.17
N PRO A 73 4.97 5.07 2.83
CA PRO A 73 3.78 5.80 2.43
C PRO A 73 3.45 5.47 0.98
N ALA A 74 2.18 5.42 0.64
CA ALA A 74 1.71 5.24 -0.73
C ALA A 74 1.03 6.53 -1.18
N LEU A 75 1.42 7.02 -2.35
CA LEU A 75 0.96 8.27 -2.89
C LEU A 75 0.21 8.03 -4.20
N PHE A 76 -0.94 8.68 -4.36
CA PHE A 76 -1.64 8.68 -5.64
C PHE A 76 -0.94 9.62 -6.61
N THR A 77 -0.89 9.21 -7.87
CA THR A 77 -0.43 10.03 -8.99
C THR A 77 -1.41 9.92 -10.14
N ASP A 78 -1.48 10.95 -10.95
CA ASP A 78 -2.30 10.97 -12.14
C ASP A 78 -1.58 10.37 -13.38
N ASP A 79 -0.28 10.13 -13.28
CA ASP A 79 0.52 9.56 -14.39
C ASP A 79 1.73 8.81 -13.81
N LEU A 80 1.58 7.50 -13.67
CA LEU A 80 2.63 6.69 -13.05
C LEU A 80 3.92 6.69 -13.85
N ASP A 81 3.85 6.53 -15.17
CA ASP A 81 5.05 6.46 -16.00
C ASP A 81 5.89 7.73 -15.87
N ARG A 82 5.23 8.86 -15.90
CA ARG A 82 5.91 10.14 -15.75
C ARG A 82 6.47 10.34 -14.36
N GLN A 83 5.71 9.88 -13.34
CA GLN A 83 6.13 9.97 -11.95
C GLN A 83 7.39 9.15 -11.68
N LEU A 84 7.59 8.06 -12.41
CA LEU A 84 8.75 7.18 -12.23
C LEU A 84 10.02 7.69 -12.93
N GLU A 85 9.92 8.68 -13.81
CA GLU A 85 11.08 9.23 -14.52
C GLU A 85 12.12 9.74 -13.52
N GLY A 86 13.38 9.32 -13.71
CA GLY A 86 14.50 9.74 -12.85
C GLY A 86 14.61 9.01 -11.52
N HIS A 87 13.71 8.05 -11.24
CA HIS A 87 13.75 7.27 -10.01
C HIS A 87 14.28 5.86 -10.24
N VAL A 88 14.91 5.30 -9.22
CA VAL A 88 15.29 3.89 -9.19
C VAL A 88 14.07 3.08 -8.74
N VAL A 89 13.55 2.26 -9.64
CA VAL A 89 12.38 1.42 -9.36
C VAL A 89 12.83 0.15 -8.66
N VAL A 90 12.28 -0.10 -7.48
CA VAL A 90 12.56 -1.30 -6.69
C VAL A 90 11.66 -2.45 -7.12
N TRP A 91 10.41 -2.16 -7.41
CA TRP A 91 9.40 -3.16 -7.77
C TRP A 91 8.34 -2.54 -8.66
N GLY A 92 7.92 -3.29 -9.68
CA GLY A 92 6.92 -2.82 -10.63
C GLY A 92 7.53 -2.05 -11.80
N PRO A 93 6.74 -1.29 -12.57
CA PRO A 93 5.30 -1.12 -12.41
C PRO A 93 4.51 -2.38 -12.69
N ALA A 94 3.41 -2.55 -12.00
CA ALA A 94 2.51 -3.69 -12.18
C ALA A 94 1.08 -3.28 -11.88
N GLU A 95 0.14 -3.98 -12.50
CA GLU A 95 -1.27 -3.78 -12.24
C GLU A 95 -1.72 -4.71 -11.12
N VAL A 96 -2.47 -4.17 -10.17
CA VAL A 96 -3.06 -4.92 -9.08
C VAL A 96 -4.56 -4.63 -9.03
N THR A 97 -5.34 -5.63 -8.62
CA THR A 97 -6.80 -5.54 -8.57
C THR A 97 -7.30 -6.07 -7.23
N GLY A 98 -8.29 -5.41 -6.69
CA GLY A 98 -8.92 -5.80 -5.43
C GLY A 98 -10.19 -5.00 -5.18
N PRO A 99 -10.72 -5.02 -3.95
CA PRO A 99 -11.91 -4.23 -3.60
C PRO A 99 -11.73 -2.72 -3.86
N PHE A 100 -10.49 -2.27 -3.91
CA PHE A 100 -10.12 -0.88 -4.23
C PHE A 100 -10.16 -0.56 -5.73
N GLY A 101 -10.52 -1.53 -6.57
CA GLY A 101 -10.53 -1.36 -8.03
C GLY A 101 -9.24 -1.84 -8.68
N ARG A 102 -8.95 -1.33 -9.88
CA ARG A 102 -7.72 -1.60 -10.60
C ARG A 102 -6.74 -0.47 -10.39
N ARG A 103 -5.50 -0.82 -10.06
CA ARG A 103 -4.43 0.16 -9.85
C ARG A 103 -3.16 -0.30 -10.54
N ARG A 104 -2.37 0.64 -10.99
CA ARG A 104 -1.03 0.41 -11.48
C ARG A 104 -0.07 1.03 -10.46
N ILE A 105 0.86 0.22 -9.95
CA ILE A 105 1.71 0.62 -8.83
C ILE A 105 3.18 0.35 -9.11
N ALA A 106 4.04 1.12 -8.44
CA ALA A 106 5.48 0.87 -8.42
C ALA A 106 6.07 1.42 -7.13
N PHE A 107 7.19 0.83 -6.72
CA PHE A 107 7.95 1.28 -5.54
C PHE A 107 9.30 1.80 -5.99
N VAL A 108 9.69 2.94 -5.44
CA VAL A 108 10.98 3.57 -5.72
C VAL A 108 11.76 3.75 -4.42
N ASN A 109 13.07 3.95 -4.53
CA ASN A 109 13.89 4.36 -3.40
C ASN A 109 13.85 5.87 -3.27
N ALA A 110 13.53 6.34 -2.08
CA ALA A 110 13.61 7.75 -1.71
C ALA A 110 14.84 7.97 -0.82
N PRO A 111 15.32 9.22 -0.68
CA PRO A 111 16.40 9.53 0.24
C PRO A 111 16.09 9.04 1.66
N GLY A 112 17.11 8.60 2.37
CA GLY A 112 16.96 8.03 3.71
C GLY A 112 16.67 6.55 3.72
N ASN A 113 16.90 5.87 2.61
CA ASN A 113 16.65 4.43 2.46
C ASN A 113 15.19 4.07 2.74
N ILE A 114 14.27 4.89 2.22
CA ILE A 114 12.84 4.72 2.37
C ILE A 114 12.28 4.25 1.03
N ARG A 115 11.40 3.24 1.04
CA ARG A 115 10.60 2.92 -0.14
C ARG A 115 9.41 3.87 -0.18
N LEU A 116 9.04 4.27 -1.38
CA LEU A 116 7.90 5.12 -1.62
C LEU A 116 7.07 4.44 -2.70
N GLU A 117 5.78 4.27 -2.47
CA GLU A 117 4.88 3.69 -3.46
C GLU A 117 4.17 4.82 -4.20
N PHE A 118 4.13 4.68 -5.54
CA PHE A 118 3.24 5.49 -6.36
C PHE A 118 2.15 4.60 -6.91
N MET A 119 0.91 5.07 -6.88
CA MET A 119 -0.20 4.32 -7.45
C MET A 119 -1.10 5.21 -8.28
N GLU A 120 -1.45 4.70 -9.45
CA GLU A 120 -2.40 5.34 -10.36
C GLU A 120 -3.67 4.51 -10.33
N GLN A 121 -4.78 5.15 -9.95
CA GLN A 121 -6.08 4.50 -9.97
C GLN A 121 -6.57 4.41 -11.40
N LEU A 122 -6.76 3.19 -11.90
CA LEU A 122 -7.20 2.97 -13.29
C LEU A 122 -8.72 2.96 -13.41
N ASP A 123 -9.38 2.36 -12.39
CA ASP A 123 -10.84 2.28 -12.35
C ASP A 123 -11.33 2.67 -10.95
N ASP A 124 -12.44 3.40 -10.90
CA ASP A 124 -13.16 3.62 -9.66
C ASP A 124 -13.80 2.29 -9.23
N PRO A 125 -13.61 1.83 -7.99
CA PRO A 125 -14.26 0.60 -7.51
C PRO A 125 -15.78 0.59 -7.71
N LYS A 126 -16.42 1.73 -7.59
CA LYS A 126 -17.88 1.87 -7.78
C LYS A 126 -18.30 1.64 -9.22
N ALA A 127 -17.45 1.90 -10.19
CA ALA A 127 -17.74 1.70 -11.60
C ALA A 127 -17.77 0.22 -11.99
N GLN A 128 -17.28 -0.68 -11.11
CA GLN A 128 -17.26 -2.12 -11.35
C GLN A 128 -18.49 -2.82 -10.77
N ASP A 129 -19.27 -2.15 -9.97
CA ASP A 129 -20.50 -2.70 -9.40
C ASP A 129 -21.61 -2.69 -10.46
N PRO A 130 -22.27 -3.84 -10.73
CA PRO A 130 -23.36 -3.88 -11.70
C PRO A 130 -24.61 -3.16 -11.21
#